data_b8cfb6a2c1324d5c5281b01df6776797
#
_entry.id   b8cfb6a2c1324d5c5281b01df6776797
#
_cell.length_a   1.000
_cell.length_b   1.000
_cell.length_c   1.000
_cell.angle_alpha   90.00
_cell.angle_beta   90.00
_cell.angle_gamma   90.00
#
_symmetry.space_group_name_H-M   'P 1'
#
loop_
_entity.id
_entity.type
_entity.pdbx_description
1 polymer ?
#
loop_
_entity_poly.entity_id
_entity_poly.type
_entity_poly.pdbx_seq_one_letter_code
_entity_poly.pdbx_strand_id
1 'polypeptide(L)'
;METLAIIVPCYNEQEALPLFYKEASKVLEKLDYDYKLLLINDGSKDNTLSIMKSIAEKDEHVKYLSFSRNFGKEAAMYAGFCNANADYVCVMDADMQDPPSLLPEMLEILHTQ
;
A
#
# COMPACT_ATOMS: atom_id res chain seq x y z
N MET A 1 -18.85 -0.54 8.78
CA MET A 1 -17.50 0.09 8.86
C MET A 1 -17.02 0.39 7.45
N GLU A 2 -16.55 1.60 7.21
CA GLU A 2 -16.05 1.99 5.91
C GLU A 2 -14.73 1.30 5.59
N THR A 3 -14.50 1.07 4.29
CA THR A 3 -13.30 0.36 3.83
C THR A 3 -12.28 1.33 3.24
N LEU A 4 -11.01 1.05 3.51
CA LEU A 4 -9.88 1.86 3.05
C LEU A 4 -8.87 0.97 2.34
N ALA A 5 -8.48 1.34 1.13
CA ALA A 5 -7.41 0.67 0.42
C ALA A 5 -6.22 1.62 0.27
N ILE A 6 -5.04 1.12 0.64
CA ILE A 6 -3.78 1.85 0.46
C ILE A 6 -3.02 1.17 -0.67
N ILE A 7 -2.82 1.88 -1.76
CA ILE A 7 -2.08 1.38 -2.92
C ILE A 7 -0.63 1.81 -2.79
N VAL A 8 0.29 0.85 -2.83
CA VAL A 8 1.72 1.10 -2.66
C VAL A 8 2.48 0.58 -3.85
N PRO A 9 2.74 1.43 -4.85
CA PRO A 9 3.58 1.02 -5.99
C PRO A 9 5.02 0.86 -5.52
N CYS A 10 5.64 -0.26 -5.89
CA CYS A 10 7.01 -0.57 -5.47
C CYS A 10 7.85 -0.98 -6.67
N TYR A 11 9.03 -0.39 -6.77
CA TYR A 11 10.05 -0.81 -7.73
C TYR A 11 11.40 -0.78 -7.04
N ASN A 12 11.99 -1.97 -6.82
CA ASN A 12 13.27 -2.12 -6.13
C ASN A 12 13.27 -1.43 -4.76
N GLU A 13 12.27 -1.78 -3.94
CA GLU A 13 12.06 -1.19 -2.62
C GLU A 13 12.33 -2.19 -1.49
N GLN A 14 13.27 -3.13 -1.68
CA GLN A 14 13.52 -4.17 -0.69
C GLN A 14 13.94 -3.62 0.67
N GLU A 15 14.60 -2.46 0.70
CA GLU A 15 15.06 -1.85 1.95
C GLU A 15 13.96 -1.02 2.62
N ALA A 16 13.19 -0.28 1.82
CA ALA A 16 12.16 0.62 2.32
C ALA A 16 10.88 -0.10 2.71
N LEU A 17 10.49 -1.15 1.99
CA LEU A 17 9.19 -1.79 2.17
C LEU A 17 8.96 -2.36 3.57
N PRO A 18 9.91 -3.08 4.19
CA PRO A 18 9.67 -3.59 5.55
C PRO A 18 9.42 -2.48 6.56
N LEU A 19 10.15 -1.39 6.43
CA LEU A 19 10.02 -0.24 7.32
C LEU A 19 8.68 0.45 7.10
N PHE A 20 8.31 0.65 5.85
CA PHE A 20 7.01 1.22 5.48
C PHE A 20 5.87 0.38 6.07
N TYR A 21 5.92 -0.93 5.88
CA TYR A 21 4.89 -1.82 6.40
C TYR A 21 4.74 -1.71 7.90
N LYS A 22 5.86 -1.69 8.62
CA LYS A 22 5.87 -1.57 10.07
C LYS A 22 5.18 -0.28 10.52
N GLU A 23 5.52 0.83 9.90
CA GLU A 23 4.95 2.14 10.27
C GLU A 23 3.48 2.25 9.85
N ALA A 24 3.15 1.78 8.65
CA ALA A 24 1.78 1.82 8.15
C ALA A 24 0.85 0.97 9.01
N SER A 25 1.30 -0.21 9.42
CA SER A 25 0.50 -1.11 10.25
C SER A 25 0.14 -0.49 11.58
N LYS A 26 1.09 0.22 12.21
CA LYS A 26 0.84 0.90 13.48
C LYS A 26 -0.27 1.94 13.36
N VAL A 27 -0.27 2.68 12.26
CA VAL A 27 -1.27 3.71 12.02
C VAL A 27 -2.62 3.09 11.67
N LEU A 28 -2.62 2.12 10.76
CA LEU A 28 -3.85 1.51 10.25
C LEU A 28 -4.61 0.74 11.32
N GLU A 29 -3.90 0.08 12.24
CA GLU A 29 -4.51 -0.64 13.35
C GLU A 29 -5.31 0.26 14.29
N LYS A 30 -4.94 1.55 14.34
CA LYS A 30 -5.61 2.52 15.21
C LYS A 30 -6.77 3.22 14.52
N LEU A 31 -6.91 3.07 13.21
CA LEU A 31 -8.00 3.70 12.47
C LEU A 31 -9.27 2.87 12.57
N ASP A 32 -10.40 3.56 12.55
CA ASP A 32 -11.71 2.94 12.61
C ASP A 32 -12.21 2.61 11.19
N TYR A 33 -11.39 1.84 10.47
CA TYR A 33 -11.65 1.42 9.09
C TYR A 33 -11.34 -0.05 8.92
N ASP A 34 -12.07 -0.68 8.01
CA ASP A 34 -11.69 -1.99 7.51
C ASP A 34 -10.71 -1.75 6.36
N TYR A 35 -9.43 -2.00 6.59
CA TYR A 35 -8.40 -1.61 5.64
C TYR A 35 -7.75 -2.78 4.92
N LYS A 36 -7.20 -2.48 3.75
CA LYS A 36 -6.29 -3.38 3.06
C LYS A 36 -5.12 -2.59 2.48
N LEU A 37 -3.97 -3.23 2.51
CA LEU A 37 -2.73 -2.70 1.96
C LEU A 37 -2.46 -3.46 0.67
N LEU A 38 -2.50 -2.75 -0.45
CA LEU A 38 -2.32 -3.37 -1.76
C LEU A 38 -0.95 -3.00 -2.32
N LEU A 39 -0.03 -3.95 -2.25
CA LEU A 39 1.33 -3.76 -2.69
C LEU A 39 1.46 -4.14 -4.16
N ILE A 40 1.98 -3.23 -4.98
CA ILE A 40 2.13 -3.48 -6.41
C ILE A 40 3.61 -3.58 -6.74
N ASN A 41 4.05 -4.76 -7.15
CA ASN A 41 5.42 -4.96 -7.59
C ASN A 41 5.53 -4.63 -9.08
N ASP A 42 6.15 -3.51 -9.39
CA ASP A 42 6.30 -3.02 -10.75
C ASP A 42 7.58 -3.59 -11.40
N GLY A 43 7.67 -4.92 -11.43
CA GLY A 43 8.77 -5.60 -12.08
C GLY A 43 10.12 -5.44 -11.40
N SER A 44 10.15 -5.44 -10.06
CA SER A 44 11.39 -5.30 -9.31
C SER A 44 12.38 -6.42 -9.62
N LYS A 45 13.66 -6.07 -9.62
CA LYS A 45 14.75 -7.02 -9.87
C LYS A 45 15.43 -7.49 -8.59
N ASP A 46 15.07 -6.89 -7.46
CA ASP A 46 15.61 -7.24 -6.15
C ASP A 46 14.65 -8.16 -5.39
N ASN A 47 14.73 -8.19 -4.07
CA ASN A 47 13.91 -9.05 -3.22
C ASN A 47 12.55 -8.47 -2.84
N THR A 48 12.12 -7.39 -3.48
CA THR A 48 10.85 -6.72 -3.17
C THR A 48 9.67 -7.70 -3.22
N LEU A 49 9.57 -8.51 -4.28
CA LEU A 49 8.45 -9.45 -4.41
C LEU A 49 8.46 -10.51 -3.29
N SER A 50 9.63 -11.02 -2.93
CA SER A 50 9.76 -11.99 -1.83
C SER A 50 9.27 -11.40 -0.53
N ILE A 51 9.58 -10.13 -0.29
CA ILE A 51 9.14 -9.43 0.91
C ILE A 51 7.62 -9.26 0.91
N MET A 52 7.04 -8.89 -0.22
CA MET A 52 5.58 -8.77 -0.35
C MET A 52 4.88 -10.09 -0.04
N LYS A 53 5.38 -11.19 -0.59
CA LYS A 53 4.81 -12.52 -0.34
C LYS A 53 4.87 -12.87 1.13
N SER A 54 6.00 -12.60 1.76
CA SER A 54 6.19 -12.89 3.19
C SER A 54 5.22 -12.09 4.05
N ILE A 55 5.04 -10.82 3.75
CA ILE A 55 4.10 -9.96 4.49
C ILE A 55 2.67 -10.45 4.30
N ALA A 56 2.28 -10.74 3.07
CA ALA A 56 0.91 -11.19 2.77
C ALA A 56 0.56 -12.52 3.41
N GLU A 57 1.53 -13.40 3.58
CA GLU A 57 1.31 -14.68 4.28
C GLU A 57 0.97 -14.49 5.75
N LYS A 58 1.51 -13.45 6.38
CA LYS A 58 1.36 -13.21 7.82
C LYS A 58 0.24 -12.25 8.16
N ASP A 59 -0.21 -11.46 7.20
CA ASP A 59 -1.20 -10.41 7.44
C ASP A 59 -2.29 -10.48 6.38
N GLU A 60 -3.48 -10.85 6.79
CA GLU A 60 -4.62 -10.99 5.87
C GLU A 60 -5.09 -9.66 5.27
N HIS A 61 -4.69 -8.54 5.86
CA HIS A 61 -5.01 -7.22 5.32
C HIS A 61 -4.14 -6.87 4.10
N VAL A 62 -3.08 -7.62 3.86
CA VAL A 62 -2.12 -7.32 2.81
C VAL A 62 -2.36 -8.20 1.60
N LYS A 63 -2.47 -7.57 0.44
CA LYS A 63 -2.56 -8.24 -0.86
C LYS A 63 -1.46 -7.68 -1.74
N TYR A 64 -1.06 -8.43 -2.75
CA TYR A 64 -0.06 -7.93 -3.68
C TYR A 64 -0.39 -8.33 -5.12
N LEU A 65 0.10 -7.50 -6.04
CA LEU A 65 0.08 -7.79 -7.47
C LEU A 65 1.50 -7.69 -7.98
N SER A 66 1.86 -8.50 -8.95
CA SER A 66 3.22 -8.49 -9.49
C SER A 66 3.19 -8.44 -11.01
N PHE A 67 3.87 -7.45 -11.57
CA PHE A 67 4.07 -7.35 -13.00
C PHE A 67 5.29 -8.15 -13.42
N SER A 68 5.27 -8.70 -14.63
CA SER A 68 6.39 -9.47 -15.17
C SER A 68 7.59 -8.59 -15.53
N ARG A 69 7.37 -7.29 -15.67
CA ARG A 69 8.43 -6.33 -15.95
C ARG A 69 7.99 -4.95 -15.48
N ASN A 70 8.91 -3.98 -15.52
CA ASN A 70 8.59 -2.61 -15.15
C ASN A 70 7.72 -1.94 -16.22
N PHE A 71 6.54 -1.50 -15.84
CA PHE A 71 5.60 -0.77 -16.70
C PHE A 71 5.45 0.70 -16.29
N GLY A 72 6.02 1.07 -15.14
CA GLY A 72 5.97 2.44 -14.65
C GLY A 72 4.97 2.63 -13.52
N LYS A 73 5.18 3.69 -12.75
CA LYS A 73 4.38 4.00 -11.56
C LYS A 73 2.91 4.19 -11.88
N GLU A 74 2.61 4.84 -13.01
CA GLU A 74 1.21 5.09 -13.41
C GLU A 74 0.46 3.79 -13.67
N ALA A 75 1.12 2.83 -14.33
CA ALA A 75 0.53 1.52 -14.57
C ALA A 75 0.28 0.78 -13.26
N ALA A 76 1.21 0.87 -12.31
CA ALA A 76 1.06 0.27 -10.99
C ALA A 76 -0.11 0.88 -10.23
N MET A 77 -0.24 2.19 -10.26
CA MET A 77 -1.34 2.89 -9.62
C MET A 77 -2.68 2.47 -10.24
N TYR A 78 -2.74 2.39 -11.56
CA TYR A 78 -3.96 1.98 -12.26
C TYR A 78 -4.37 0.56 -11.87
N ALA A 79 -3.41 -0.36 -11.83
CA ALA A 79 -3.69 -1.73 -11.41
C ALA A 79 -4.23 -1.77 -9.98
N GLY A 80 -3.67 -0.93 -9.12
CA GLY A 80 -4.14 -0.80 -7.75
C GLY A 80 -5.57 -0.31 -7.68
N PHE A 81 -5.91 0.74 -8.43
CA PHE A 81 -7.29 1.27 -8.47
C PHE A 81 -8.27 0.23 -8.97
N CYS A 82 -7.90 -0.53 -10.00
CA CYS A 82 -8.79 -1.56 -10.56
C CYS A 82 -9.08 -2.67 -9.56
N ASN A 83 -8.21 -2.89 -8.58
CA ASN A 83 -8.33 -3.97 -7.62
C ASN A 83 -8.65 -3.51 -6.19
N ALA A 84 -8.84 -2.21 -6.00
CA ALA A 84 -9.00 -1.66 -4.65
C ALA A 84 -10.35 -2.01 -4.02
N ASN A 85 -11.43 -1.79 -4.72
CA ASN A 85 -12.80 -2.07 -4.27
C ASN A 85 -13.03 -1.62 -2.82
N ALA A 86 -12.88 -0.32 -2.56
CA ALA A 86 -13.01 0.25 -1.23
C ALA A 86 -13.72 1.59 -1.28
N ASP A 87 -14.24 2.03 -0.13
CA ASP A 87 -14.91 3.33 -0.02
C ASP A 87 -13.93 4.49 -0.21
N TYR A 88 -12.71 4.32 0.31
CA TYR A 88 -11.64 5.29 0.17
C TYR A 88 -10.39 4.62 -0.35
N VAL A 89 -9.67 5.31 -1.23
CA VAL A 89 -8.43 4.80 -1.81
C VAL A 89 -7.36 5.87 -1.70
N CYS A 90 -6.22 5.50 -1.14
CA CYS A 90 -5.05 6.37 -1.04
C CYS A 90 -3.86 5.71 -1.71
N VAL A 91 -2.97 6.51 -2.28
CA VAL A 91 -1.70 6.02 -2.82
C VAL A 91 -0.59 6.52 -1.93
N MET A 92 0.31 5.64 -1.51
CA MET A 92 1.46 5.99 -0.71
C MET A 92 2.72 5.37 -1.29
N ASP A 93 3.84 6.07 -1.18
CA ASP A 93 5.12 5.55 -1.64
C ASP A 93 5.82 4.80 -0.50
N ALA A 94 6.45 3.67 -0.85
CA ALA A 94 7.14 2.84 0.14
C ALA A 94 8.35 3.54 0.76
N ASP A 95 8.91 4.55 0.09
CA ASP A 95 10.05 5.31 0.61
C ASP A 95 9.67 6.33 1.69
N MET A 96 8.40 6.38 2.06
CA MET A 96 7.87 7.22 3.13
C MET A 96 8.10 8.72 2.93
N GLN A 97 8.09 9.19 1.69
CA GLN A 97 8.08 10.63 1.43
C GLN A 97 6.88 11.28 2.10
N ASP A 98 5.74 10.57 2.06
CA ASP A 98 4.54 10.93 2.81
C ASP A 98 4.39 9.92 3.94
N PRO A 99 4.72 10.29 5.20
CA PRO A 99 4.67 9.32 6.30
C PRO A 99 3.26 8.77 6.52
N PRO A 100 3.11 7.47 6.82
CA PRO A 100 1.79 6.91 7.13
C PRO A 100 1.08 7.62 8.28
N SER A 101 1.82 8.28 9.16
CA SER A 101 1.24 9.04 10.27
C SER A 101 0.33 10.17 9.82
N LEU A 102 0.39 10.58 8.54
CA LEU A 102 -0.51 11.60 8.00
C LEU A 102 -1.88 11.06 7.60
N LEU A 103 -2.05 9.73 7.54
CA LEU A 103 -3.31 9.12 7.12
C LEU A 103 -4.53 9.58 7.93
N PRO A 104 -4.48 9.64 9.26
CA PRO A 104 -5.64 10.08 10.02
C PRO A 104 -6.10 11.48 9.64
N GLU A 105 -5.17 12.41 9.42
CA GLU A 105 -5.50 13.78 9.04
C GLU A 105 -6.09 13.83 7.64
N MET A 106 -5.53 13.06 6.70
CA MET A 106 -6.02 13.00 5.32
C MET A 106 -7.45 12.47 5.28
N LEU A 107 -7.74 11.43 6.05
CA LEU A 107 -9.08 10.85 6.11
C LEU A 107 -10.07 11.80 6.74
N GLU A 108 -9.67 12.53 7.77
CA GLU A 108 -10.52 13.54 8.40
C GLU A 108 -10.92 14.62 7.40
N ILE A 109 -9.98 15.10 6.60
CA ILE A 109 -10.25 16.09 5.56
C ILE A 109 -11.27 15.55 4.54
N LEU A 110 -11.10 14.30 4.11
CA LEU A 110 -12.02 13.67 3.16
C LEU A 110 -13.44 13.58 3.73
N HIS A 111 -13.56 13.29 5.01
CA HIS A 111 -14.87 13.18 5.68
C HIS A 111 -15.60 14.52 5.80
N THR A 112 -14.86 15.63 5.85
CA THR A 112 -15.46 16.95 6.05
C THR A 112 -15.82 17.63 4.73
N GLN A 113 -15.50 17.02 3.61
CA GLN A 113 -15.87 17.53 2.29
C GLN A 113 -17.20 16.90 1.77
#